data_58d842633bb1128ed1cabe443c4f7349
#
_entry.id   58d842633bb1128ed1cabe443c4f7349
#
_cell.length_a   1.000
_cell.length_b   1.000
_cell.length_c   1.000
_cell.angle_alpha   90.00
_cell.angle_beta   90.00
_cell.angle_gamma   90.00
#
_symmetry.space_group_name_H-M   'P 1'
#
loop_
_entity.id
_entity.type
_entity.pdbx_description
1 polymer ?
#
loop_
_entity_poly.entity_id
_entity_poly.type
_entity_poly.pdbx_seq_one_letter_code
_entity_poly.pdbx_strand_id
1 'polypeptide(L)'
;QDDPVFSALCQRAASEDFKFANELIGTAVNKKNETELYAQATVSAMNLYRLTKEQYYLDHAAQYAQVVMSCQQLERRKDWSLPLHGFFYESQDKTRILEYFHRSDEQLMIEGLSMLVNDAPTHKDAAQWKASCQAYADYLHDISTAIEPYGILPAAVYELNNADFAGIYHEGDQVGMPSMAEYNAEVQNGIHLGGNFYLRRFPVAYQFRGFNAILIGKAKAAFILADLLNDKSLRNIATRQLEYIVGYNPFAMSIIYGDGYNYPPLYGAYAGDVVGAVPVGIETFENDDEPYMPMQVNATYKEIWTHSTAGVMWLLARLFKEEK
;
A
#
# COMPACT_ATOMS: atom_id res chain seq x y z
N GLN A 1 -26.72 11.68 1.52
CA GLN A 1 -27.59 11.78 2.71
C GLN A 1 -28.95 12.42 2.35
N ASP A 2 -29.00 13.17 1.26
CA ASP A 2 -30.20 13.96 0.90
C ASP A 2 -31.13 13.24 -0.10
N ASP A 3 -30.75 12.07 -0.61
CA ASP A 3 -31.57 11.22 -1.46
C ASP A 3 -31.69 9.80 -0.90
N PRO A 4 -32.76 9.50 -0.14
CA PRO A 4 -32.96 8.19 0.47
C PRO A 4 -33.20 7.07 -0.56
N VAL A 5 -33.77 7.39 -1.73
CA VAL A 5 -34.01 6.40 -2.78
C VAL A 5 -32.68 5.98 -3.42
N PHE A 6 -31.84 6.94 -3.78
CA PHE A 6 -30.50 6.66 -4.30
C PHE A 6 -29.63 5.93 -3.30
N SER A 7 -29.66 6.34 -2.02
CA SER A 7 -28.96 5.66 -0.93
C SER A 7 -29.35 4.18 -0.80
N ALA A 8 -30.65 3.89 -0.84
CA ALA A 8 -31.17 2.52 -0.78
C ALA A 8 -30.76 1.69 -2.02
N LEU A 9 -30.73 2.30 -3.20
CA LEU A 9 -30.24 1.64 -4.42
C LEU A 9 -28.74 1.30 -4.32
N CYS A 10 -27.91 2.23 -3.84
CA CYS A 10 -26.48 2.00 -3.63
C CYS A 10 -26.22 0.89 -2.61
N GLN A 11 -26.94 0.90 -1.48
CA GLN A 11 -26.82 -0.14 -0.46
C GLN A 11 -27.20 -1.50 -1.01
N ARG A 12 -28.30 -1.59 -1.77
CA ARG A 12 -28.72 -2.84 -2.40
C ARG A 12 -27.67 -3.35 -3.38
N ALA A 13 -27.19 -2.50 -4.29
CA ALA A 13 -26.15 -2.86 -5.25
C ALA A 13 -24.91 -3.37 -4.54
N ALA A 14 -24.39 -2.64 -3.54
CA ALA A 14 -23.22 -3.06 -2.78
C ALA A 14 -23.42 -4.40 -2.05
N SER A 15 -24.63 -4.67 -1.53
CA SER A 15 -24.95 -5.94 -0.86
C SER A 15 -25.05 -7.10 -1.85
N GLU A 16 -25.62 -6.87 -3.03
CA GLU A 16 -25.71 -7.86 -4.10
C GLU A 16 -24.33 -8.18 -4.67
N ASP A 17 -23.52 -7.17 -4.94
CA ASP A 17 -22.14 -7.32 -5.43
C ASP A 17 -21.26 -8.05 -4.42
N PHE A 18 -21.37 -7.73 -3.13
CA PHE A 18 -20.65 -8.45 -2.08
C PHE A 18 -21.00 -9.93 -2.05
N LYS A 19 -22.30 -10.29 -2.11
CA LYS A 19 -22.74 -11.69 -2.10
C LYS A 19 -22.20 -12.43 -3.33
N PHE A 20 -22.29 -11.82 -4.49
CA PHE A 20 -21.75 -12.39 -5.73
C PHE A 20 -20.23 -12.60 -5.63
N ALA A 21 -19.47 -11.58 -5.18
CA ALA A 21 -18.03 -11.68 -5.01
C ALA A 21 -17.65 -12.74 -3.96
N ASN A 22 -18.43 -12.85 -2.88
CA ASN A 22 -18.21 -13.85 -1.83
C ASN A 22 -18.38 -15.30 -2.34
N GLU A 23 -19.31 -15.54 -3.27
CA GLU A 23 -19.49 -16.85 -3.91
C GLU A 23 -18.28 -17.21 -4.79
N LEU A 24 -17.63 -16.22 -5.37
CA LEU A 24 -16.51 -16.40 -6.29
C LEU A 24 -15.13 -16.36 -5.64
N ILE A 25 -15.00 -15.80 -4.43
CA ILE A 25 -13.68 -15.51 -3.82
C ILE A 25 -12.81 -16.76 -3.74
N GLY A 26 -13.39 -17.92 -3.39
CA GLY A 26 -12.67 -19.19 -3.29
C GLY A 26 -12.11 -19.70 -4.63
N THR A 27 -12.64 -19.23 -5.77
CA THR A 27 -12.17 -19.56 -7.10
C THR A 27 -11.25 -18.50 -7.70
N ALA A 28 -11.36 -17.24 -7.24
CA ALA A 28 -10.55 -16.10 -7.67
C ALA A 28 -9.20 -16.05 -6.94
N VAL A 29 -9.17 -16.52 -5.70
CA VAL A 29 -7.96 -16.54 -4.86
C VAL A 29 -6.94 -17.53 -5.39
N ASN A 30 -5.70 -17.09 -5.45
CA ASN A 30 -4.54 -17.91 -5.75
C ASN A 30 -3.36 -17.47 -4.87
N LYS A 31 -2.22 -18.18 -5.00
CA LYS A 31 -1.04 -17.93 -4.17
C LYS A 31 -0.39 -16.54 -4.34
N LYS A 32 -0.75 -15.79 -5.37
CA LYS A 32 -0.18 -14.47 -5.66
C LYS A 32 -1.04 -13.31 -5.17
N ASN A 33 -2.32 -13.56 -4.87
CA ASN A 33 -3.27 -12.49 -4.54
C ASN A 33 -4.08 -12.74 -3.26
N GLU A 34 -3.81 -13.81 -2.54
CA GLU A 34 -4.63 -14.25 -1.41
C GLU A 34 -4.75 -13.15 -0.36
N THR A 35 -3.63 -12.57 0.07
CA THR A 35 -3.61 -11.53 1.09
C THR A 35 -4.38 -10.29 0.68
N GLU A 36 -4.15 -9.78 -0.53
CA GLU A 36 -4.80 -8.55 -1.01
C GLU A 36 -6.30 -8.74 -1.24
N LEU A 37 -6.72 -9.87 -1.84
CA LEU A 37 -8.14 -10.17 -2.06
C LEU A 37 -8.92 -10.29 -0.75
N TYR A 38 -8.37 -11.01 0.23
CA TYR A 38 -9.05 -11.13 1.53
C TYR A 38 -9.00 -9.84 2.33
N ALA A 39 -7.96 -9.02 2.21
CA ALA A 39 -7.93 -7.69 2.80
C ALA A 39 -9.03 -6.78 2.23
N GLN A 40 -9.16 -6.74 0.91
CA GLN A 40 -10.22 -5.98 0.24
C GLN A 40 -11.62 -6.49 0.60
N ALA A 41 -11.79 -7.80 0.66
CA ALA A 41 -13.05 -8.43 1.09
C ALA A 41 -13.40 -8.07 2.55
N THR A 42 -12.39 -8.01 3.44
CA THR A 42 -12.56 -7.59 4.84
C THR A 42 -13.07 -6.15 4.93
N VAL A 43 -12.43 -5.22 4.21
CA VAL A 43 -12.84 -3.79 4.17
C VAL A 43 -14.26 -3.66 3.61
N SER A 44 -14.58 -4.38 2.54
CA SER A 44 -15.90 -4.36 1.91
C SER A 44 -16.99 -4.87 2.86
N ALA A 45 -16.73 -5.99 3.52
CA ALA A 45 -17.65 -6.56 4.52
C ALA A 45 -17.87 -5.61 5.71
N MET A 46 -16.79 -5.00 6.23
CA MET A 46 -16.89 -4.06 7.34
C MET A 46 -17.64 -2.79 6.98
N ASN A 47 -17.50 -2.28 5.76
CA ASN A 47 -18.29 -1.14 5.30
C ASN A 47 -19.79 -1.48 5.25
N LEU A 48 -20.15 -2.67 4.76
CA LEU A 48 -21.54 -3.15 4.78
C LEU A 48 -22.05 -3.39 6.19
N TYR A 49 -21.23 -3.94 7.09
CA TYR A 49 -21.58 -4.06 8.51
C TYR A 49 -21.85 -2.70 9.16
N ARG A 50 -21.03 -1.68 8.88
CA ARG A 50 -21.26 -0.30 9.36
C ARG A 50 -22.59 0.27 8.90
N LEU A 51 -22.94 0.00 7.65
CA LEU A 51 -24.19 0.46 7.04
C LEU A 51 -25.42 -0.27 7.54
N THR A 52 -25.38 -1.60 7.61
CA THR A 52 -26.57 -2.45 7.81
C THR A 52 -26.71 -2.96 9.24
N LYS A 53 -25.59 -3.07 9.97
CA LYS A 53 -25.47 -3.75 11.26
C LYS A 53 -25.82 -5.25 11.23
N GLU A 54 -25.86 -5.85 10.03
CA GLU A 54 -26.13 -7.27 9.87
C GLU A 54 -24.90 -8.10 10.26
N GLN A 55 -25.11 -9.07 11.18
CA GLN A 55 -24.06 -9.96 11.69
C GLN A 55 -23.38 -10.76 10.56
N TYR A 56 -24.11 -11.07 9.50
CA TYR A 56 -23.59 -11.73 8.30
C TYR A 56 -22.29 -11.11 7.77
N TYR A 57 -22.24 -9.78 7.67
CA TYR A 57 -21.04 -9.08 7.16
C TYR A 57 -19.89 -9.11 8.18
N LEU A 58 -20.18 -9.00 9.47
CA LEU A 58 -19.14 -9.09 10.50
C LEU A 58 -18.52 -10.49 10.55
N ASP A 59 -19.32 -11.54 10.42
CA ASP A 59 -18.85 -12.92 10.42
C ASP A 59 -17.91 -13.19 9.22
N HIS A 60 -18.28 -12.70 8.04
CA HIS A 60 -17.42 -12.78 6.85
C HIS A 60 -16.14 -11.96 7.01
N ALA A 61 -16.22 -10.72 7.52
CA ALA A 61 -15.05 -9.89 7.76
C ALA A 61 -14.07 -10.58 8.74
N ALA A 62 -14.58 -11.17 9.82
CA ALA A 62 -13.77 -11.91 10.78
C ALA A 62 -13.11 -13.15 10.16
N GLN A 63 -13.82 -13.87 9.31
CA GLN A 63 -13.28 -15.03 8.58
C GLN A 63 -12.15 -14.61 7.61
N TYR A 64 -12.35 -13.55 6.83
CA TYR A 64 -11.35 -13.03 5.90
C TYR A 64 -10.12 -12.50 6.63
N ALA A 65 -10.32 -11.81 7.75
CA ALA A 65 -9.24 -11.32 8.58
C ALA A 65 -8.32 -12.44 9.11
N GLN A 66 -8.86 -13.65 9.37
CA GLN A 66 -8.02 -14.81 9.75
C GLN A 66 -7.03 -15.19 8.64
N VAL A 67 -7.48 -15.14 7.38
CA VAL A 67 -6.59 -15.40 6.23
C VAL A 67 -5.51 -14.32 6.15
N VAL A 68 -5.89 -13.04 6.22
CA VAL A 68 -4.94 -11.91 6.20
C VAL A 68 -3.88 -12.05 7.30
N MET A 69 -4.30 -12.33 8.54
CA MET A 69 -3.36 -12.53 9.66
C MET A 69 -2.46 -13.74 9.46
N SER A 70 -2.96 -14.81 8.82
CA SER A 70 -2.15 -16.00 8.51
C SER A 70 -1.03 -15.72 7.52
N CYS A 71 -1.21 -14.70 6.66
CA CYS A 71 -0.20 -14.24 5.71
C CYS A 71 0.83 -13.29 6.33
N GLN A 72 0.68 -12.87 7.59
CA GLN A 72 1.58 -11.92 8.24
C GLN A 72 2.81 -12.61 8.85
N GLN A 73 3.97 -11.98 8.78
CA GLN A 73 5.17 -12.36 9.51
C GLN A 73 5.08 -11.83 10.95
N LEU A 74 4.71 -12.67 11.90
CA LEU A 74 4.56 -12.24 13.30
C LEU A 74 5.84 -12.36 14.12
N GLU A 75 6.72 -13.30 13.78
CA GLU A 75 7.99 -13.49 14.48
C GLU A 75 9.07 -12.59 13.88
N ARG A 76 9.85 -11.94 14.75
CA ARG A 76 11.00 -11.14 14.29
C ARG A 76 12.05 -12.02 13.63
N ARG A 77 12.51 -11.62 12.46
CA ARG A 77 13.61 -12.24 11.73
C ARG A 77 14.94 -11.83 12.37
N LYS A 78 15.28 -12.48 13.47
CA LYS A 78 16.49 -12.22 14.28
C LYS A 78 17.80 -12.49 13.53
N ASP A 79 17.71 -13.22 12.44
CA ASP A 79 18.80 -13.52 11.51
C ASP A 79 19.10 -12.38 10.53
N TRP A 80 18.25 -11.33 10.51
CA TRP A 80 18.43 -10.15 9.68
C TRP A 80 19.18 -9.03 10.41
N SER A 81 19.97 -8.25 9.66
CA SER A 81 20.71 -7.07 10.17
C SER A 81 19.77 -6.01 10.74
N LEU A 82 18.56 -5.89 10.18
CA LEU A 82 17.41 -5.19 10.72
C LEU A 82 16.34 -6.24 11.03
N PRO A 83 16.09 -6.60 12.29
CA PRO A 83 15.16 -7.67 12.66
C PRO A 83 13.71 -7.29 12.43
N LEU A 84 13.20 -7.42 11.20
CA LEU A 84 11.85 -7.05 10.81
C LEU A 84 10.84 -8.14 11.17
N HIS A 85 9.60 -7.70 11.41
CA HIS A 85 8.38 -8.51 11.46
C HIS A 85 7.19 -7.62 11.10
N GLY A 86 5.99 -8.17 11.03
CA GLY A 86 4.76 -7.41 10.76
C GLY A 86 4.41 -7.23 9.29
N PHE A 87 5.35 -7.42 8.35
CA PHE A 87 5.09 -7.41 6.92
C PHE A 87 4.26 -8.64 6.48
N PHE A 88 3.71 -8.57 5.27
CA PHE A 88 2.86 -9.63 4.74
C PHE A 88 3.54 -10.42 3.62
N TYR A 89 3.09 -11.65 3.45
CA TYR A 89 3.37 -12.49 2.29
C TYR A 89 2.19 -12.45 1.33
N GLU A 90 2.38 -12.87 0.08
CA GLU A 90 1.29 -12.95 -0.92
C GLU A 90 0.19 -13.93 -0.50
N SER A 91 0.55 -14.98 0.24
CA SER A 91 -0.35 -16.03 0.68
C SER A 91 0.09 -16.70 2.00
N GLN A 92 -0.78 -17.55 2.54
CA GLN A 92 -0.55 -18.29 3.78
C GLN A 92 0.62 -19.27 3.72
N ASP A 93 1.04 -19.73 2.54
CA ASP A 93 2.20 -20.59 2.37
C ASP A 93 3.55 -19.86 2.58
N LYS A 94 3.52 -18.52 2.63
CA LYS A 94 4.66 -17.65 2.94
C LYS A 94 5.88 -17.90 2.05
N THR A 95 5.64 -18.27 0.80
CA THR A 95 6.71 -18.54 -0.18
C THR A 95 7.26 -17.27 -0.81
N ARG A 96 6.48 -16.17 -0.81
CA ARG A 96 6.88 -14.88 -1.37
C ARG A 96 6.37 -13.73 -0.52
N ILE A 97 7.27 -12.80 -0.18
CA ILE A 97 6.90 -11.56 0.50
C ILE A 97 6.07 -10.72 -0.46
N LEU A 98 5.01 -10.08 0.07
CA LEU A 98 4.15 -9.21 -0.72
C LEU A 98 4.92 -7.94 -1.10
N GLU A 99 5.10 -7.75 -2.38
CA GLU A 99 5.75 -6.60 -2.99
C GLU A 99 4.68 -5.66 -3.55
N TYR A 100 4.90 -4.36 -3.41
CA TYR A 100 3.93 -3.34 -3.79
C TYR A 100 4.35 -2.60 -5.06
N PHE A 101 3.37 -2.17 -5.83
CA PHE A 101 3.56 -1.43 -7.08
C PHE A 101 2.48 -0.33 -7.21
N HIS A 102 2.46 0.41 -8.29
CA HIS A 102 1.61 1.60 -8.45
C HIS A 102 0.09 1.36 -8.36
N ARG A 103 -0.37 0.12 -8.36
CA ARG A 103 -1.80 -0.25 -8.20
C ARG A 103 -2.09 -0.87 -6.83
N SER A 104 -1.09 -1.04 -6.00
CA SER A 104 -1.29 -1.67 -4.70
C SER A 104 -1.93 -0.73 -3.71
N ASP A 105 -2.75 -1.30 -2.84
CA ASP A 105 -3.42 -0.65 -1.73
C ASP A 105 -2.90 -1.24 -0.41
N GLU A 106 -1.64 -0.99 -0.09
CA GLU A 106 -0.94 -1.58 1.06
C GLU A 106 -1.66 -1.37 2.39
N GLN A 107 -2.42 -0.29 2.53
CA GLN A 107 -3.17 -0.01 3.75
C GLN A 107 -4.35 -0.97 3.99
N LEU A 108 -4.84 -1.70 2.99
CA LEU A 108 -6.09 -2.48 3.11
C LEU A 108 -6.05 -3.54 4.20
N MET A 109 -4.90 -4.24 4.38
CA MET A 109 -4.75 -5.23 5.44
C MET A 109 -4.99 -4.60 6.81
N ILE A 110 -4.39 -3.44 7.03
CA ILE A 110 -4.48 -2.70 8.29
C ILE A 110 -5.82 -1.98 8.44
N GLU A 111 -6.38 -1.46 7.36
CA GLU A 111 -7.69 -0.81 7.37
C GLU A 111 -8.78 -1.79 7.80
N GLY A 112 -8.85 -2.97 7.19
CA GLY A 112 -9.82 -4.00 7.54
C GLY A 112 -9.70 -4.47 9.00
N LEU A 113 -8.48 -4.77 9.46
CA LEU A 113 -8.22 -5.18 10.84
C LEU A 113 -8.56 -4.06 11.85
N SER A 114 -8.19 -2.80 11.53
CA SER A 114 -8.53 -1.65 12.37
C SER A 114 -10.04 -1.43 12.49
N MET A 115 -10.79 -1.60 11.39
CA MET A 115 -12.24 -1.52 11.40
C MET A 115 -12.84 -2.58 12.33
N LEU A 116 -12.36 -3.82 12.27
CA LEU A 116 -12.80 -4.91 13.16
C LEU A 116 -12.51 -4.61 14.64
N VAL A 117 -11.30 -4.11 14.97
CA VAL A 117 -10.96 -3.73 16.35
C VAL A 117 -11.89 -2.64 16.88
N ASN A 118 -12.19 -1.63 16.06
CA ASN A 118 -13.00 -0.48 16.48
C ASN A 118 -14.50 -0.82 16.58
N ASP A 119 -15.04 -1.60 15.62
CA ASP A 119 -16.46 -1.81 15.49
C ASP A 119 -16.96 -3.09 16.21
N ALA A 120 -16.04 -4.02 16.51
CA ALA A 120 -16.34 -5.27 17.21
C ALA A 120 -15.35 -5.57 18.37
N PRO A 121 -15.13 -4.63 19.32
CA PRO A 121 -14.08 -4.74 20.35
C PRO A 121 -14.29 -5.90 21.32
N THR A 122 -15.51 -6.45 21.41
CA THR A 122 -15.85 -7.59 22.27
C THR A 122 -15.83 -8.94 21.53
N HIS A 123 -15.50 -8.95 20.25
CA HIS A 123 -15.39 -10.18 19.49
C HIS A 123 -14.25 -11.04 20.04
N LYS A 124 -14.42 -12.38 19.99
CA LYS A 124 -13.42 -13.34 20.50
C LYS A 124 -12.01 -13.16 19.90
N ASP A 125 -11.92 -12.68 18.68
CA ASP A 125 -10.66 -12.50 17.93
C ASP A 125 -10.13 -11.05 18.00
N ALA A 126 -10.79 -10.13 18.71
CA ALA A 126 -10.41 -8.71 18.77
C ALA A 126 -8.95 -8.49 19.23
N ALA A 127 -8.48 -9.30 20.17
CA ALA A 127 -7.10 -9.24 20.66
C ALA A 127 -6.08 -9.63 19.55
N GLN A 128 -6.43 -10.60 18.71
CA GLN A 128 -5.58 -11.05 17.59
C GLN A 128 -5.51 -9.98 16.49
N TRP A 129 -6.64 -9.38 16.13
CA TRP A 129 -6.68 -8.26 15.17
C TRP A 129 -5.82 -7.10 15.63
N LYS A 130 -5.93 -6.73 16.92
CA LYS A 130 -5.11 -5.66 17.50
C LYS A 130 -3.62 -6.02 17.51
N ALA A 131 -3.27 -7.26 17.82
CA ALA A 131 -1.87 -7.73 17.81
C ALA A 131 -1.28 -7.69 16.39
N SER A 132 -2.06 -8.05 15.38
CA SER A 132 -1.66 -7.95 13.97
C SER A 132 -1.42 -6.48 13.55
N CYS A 133 -2.32 -5.58 13.94
CA CYS A 133 -2.12 -4.13 13.74
C CYS A 133 -0.84 -3.63 14.43
N GLN A 134 -0.58 -4.06 15.67
CA GLN A 134 0.65 -3.69 16.40
C GLN A 134 1.89 -4.20 15.70
N ALA A 135 1.89 -5.45 15.21
CA ALA A 135 3.02 -6.00 14.48
C ALA A 135 3.35 -5.19 13.21
N TYR A 136 2.34 -4.72 12.49
CA TYR A 136 2.57 -3.84 11.33
C TYR A 136 3.03 -2.44 11.74
N ALA A 137 2.56 -1.91 12.86
CA ALA A 137 3.06 -0.66 13.43
C ALA A 137 4.56 -0.77 13.78
N ASP A 138 4.96 -1.87 14.41
CA ASP A 138 6.36 -2.17 14.70
C ASP A 138 7.19 -2.26 13.41
N TYR A 139 6.64 -2.89 12.34
CA TYR A 139 7.28 -2.91 11.02
C TYR A 139 7.55 -1.50 10.50
N LEU A 140 6.56 -0.60 10.53
CA LEU A 140 6.72 0.79 10.08
C LEU A 140 7.76 1.54 10.91
N HIS A 141 7.80 1.34 12.23
CA HIS A 141 8.83 1.89 13.09
C HIS A 141 10.22 1.36 12.74
N ASP A 142 10.35 0.04 12.56
CA ASP A 142 11.63 -0.58 12.26
C ASP A 142 12.19 -0.08 10.91
N ILE A 143 11.37 -0.07 9.84
CA ILE A 143 11.82 0.42 8.53
C ILE A 143 12.02 1.93 8.49
N SER A 144 11.39 2.70 9.39
CA SER A 144 11.61 4.14 9.49
C SER A 144 13.04 4.49 9.93
N THR A 145 13.79 3.55 10.47
CA THR A 145 15.21 3.75 10.79
C THR A 145 16.10 3.77 9.53
N ALA A 146 15.58 3.31 8.39
CA ALA A 146 16.28 3.23 7.11
C ALA A 146 15.84 4.33 6.11
N ILE A 147 15.17 5.40 6.58
CA ILE A 147 14.61 6.44 5.71
C ILE A 147 15.62 7.49 5.24
N GLU A 148 16.75 7.60 5.90
CA GLU A 148 17.76 8.59 5.54
C GLU A 148 18.46 8.20 4.20
N PRO A 149 18.84 9.19 3.38
CA PRO A 149 18.70 10.64 3.62
C PRO A 149 17.38 11.25 3.14
N TYR A 150 16.46 10.48 2.57
CA TYR A 150 15.30 11.01 1.82
C TYR A 150 14.04 11.20 2.68
N GLY A 151 13.99 10.63 3.87
CA GLY A 151 12.84 10.75 4.77
C GLY A 151 11.62 9.92 4.37
N ILE A 152 11.73 9.02 3.40
CA ILE A 152 10.66 8.16 2.88
C ILE A 152 10.78 6.72 3.37
N LEU A 153 9.65 6.10 3.66
CA LEU A 153 9.63 4.69 4.03
C LEU A 153 10.06 3.81 2.86
N PRO A 154 10.91 2.79 3.10
CA PRO A 154 11.27 1.81 2.07
C PRO A 154 10.05 1.15 1.43
N ALA A 155 10.17 0.82 0.15
CA ALA A 155 9.10 0.24 -0.64
C ALA A 155 8.72 -1.15 -0.14
N ALA A 156 9.67 -2.07 -0.07
CA ALA A 156 9.43 -3.44 0.38
C ALA A 156 10.74 -4.19 0.68
N VAL A 157 10.59 -5.38 1.26
CA VAL A 157 11.64 -6.40 1.32
C VAL A 157 11.54 -7.25 0.05
N TYR A 158 12.67 -7.42 -0.62
CA TYR A 158 12.82 -8.22 -1.84
C TYR A 158 13.74 -9.41 -1.58
N GLU A 159 13.47 -10.52 -2.28
CA GLU A 159 14.26 -11.73 -2.18
C GLU A 159 14.91 -12.06 -3.52
N LEU A 160 16.22 -12.33 -3.52
CA LEU A 160 16.94 -12.76 -4.72
C LEU A 160 16.34 -14.06 -5.30
N ASN A 161 16.29 -14.14 -6.61
CA ASN A 161 15.75 -15.28 -7.36
C ASN A 161 14.25 -15.54 -7.15
N ASN A 162 13.51 -14.58 -6.61
CA ASN A 162 12.08 -14.71 -6.30
C ASN A 162 11.20 -13.66 -7.00
N ALA A 163 11.56 -13.25 -8.21
CA ALA A 163 10.74 -12.33 -9.01
C ALA A 163 9.55 -13.05 -9.66
N ASP A 164 8.38 -12.40 -9.62
CA ASP A 164 7.22 -12.84 -10.41
C ASP A 164 7.03 -11.95 -11.65
N PHE A 165 7.78 -12.25 -12.69
CA PHE A 165 7.66 -11.51 -13.95
C PHE A 165 6.30 -11.69 -14.65
N ALA A 166 5.61 -12.82 -14.41
CA ALA A 166 4.33 -13.11 -15.03
C ALA A 166 3.14 -12.38 -14.37
N GLY A 167 3.27 -11.95 -13.10
CA GLY A 167 2.18 -11.33 -12.36
C GLY A 167 1.85 -9.91 -12.80
N ILE A 168 2.78 -9.20 -13.40
CA ILE A 168 2.67 -7.77 -13.71
C ILE A 168 2.50 -7.50 -15.19
N TYR A 169 3.08 -8.35 -16.05
CA TYR A 169 3.01 -8.18 -17.49
C TYR A 169 1.92 -9.06 -18.09
N HIS A 170 1.10 -8.50 -18.98
CA HIS A 170 0.15 -9.27 -19.78
C HIS A 170 0.90 -10.11 -20.83
N GLU A 171 0.30 -11.23 -21.23
CA GLU A 171 0.80 -12.03 -22.34
C GLU A 171 1.00 -11.14 -23.59
N GLY A 172 2.22 -11.00 -24.05
CA GLY A 172 2.60 -10.12 -25.17
C GLY A 172 3.46 -8.91 -24.81
N ASP A 173 3.48 -8.46 -23.56
CA ASP A 173 4.28 -7.31 -23.10
C ASP A 173 5.71 -7.68 -22.67
N GLN A 174 6.18 -8.86 -23.06
CA GLN A 174 7.47 -9.41 -22.62
C GLN A 174 8.70 -8.71 -23.24
N VAL A 175 8.49 -7.70 -24.07
CA VAL A 175 9.60 -6.93 -24.66
C VAL A 175 10.15 -5.97 -23.61
N GLY A 176 11.35 -6.24 -23.15
CA GLY A 176 12.05 -5.41 -22.15
C GLY A 176 11.93 -5.89 -20.70
N MET A 177 11.41 -7.10 -20.47
CA MET A 177 11.47 -7.72 -19.14
C MET A 177 12.92 -7.98 -18.74
N PRO A 178 13.30 -7.65 -17.49
CA PRO A 178 14.63 -7.97 -17.00
C PRO A 178 14.81 -9.49 -16.88
N SER A 179 16.03 -9.93 -17.08
CA SER A 179 16.43 -11.27 -16.67
C SER A 179 16.47 -11.40 -15.16
N MET A 180 16.46 -12.62 -14.63
CA MET A 180 16.65 -12.84 -13.20
C MET A 180 17.98 -12.27 -12.68
N ALA A 181 19.02 -12.25 -13.51
CA ALA A 181 20.31 -11.64 -13.16
C ALA A 181 20.20 -10.13 -13.00
N GLU A 182 19.49 -9.44 -13.90
CA GLU A 182 19.24 -7.99 -13.79
C GLU A 182 18.37 -7.66 -12.59
N TYR A 183 17.31 -8.46 -12.33
CA TYR A 183 16.51 -8.32 -11.12
C TYR A 183 17.38 -8.45 -9.85
N ASN A 184 18.19 -9.50 -9.77
CA ASN A 184 19.06 -9.72 -8.62
C ASN A 184 20.07 -8.56 -8.42
N ALA A 185 20.66 -8.06 -9.51
CA ALA A 185 21.58 -6.92 -9.46
C ALA A 185 20.88 -5.66 -8.93
N GLU A 186 19.65 -5.40 -9.39
CA GLU A 186 18.83 -4.28 -8.89
C GLU A 186 18.47 -4.44 -7.41
N VAL A 187 18.01 -5.62 -6.99
CA VAL A 187 17.68 -5.90 -5.59
C VAL A 187 18.89 -5.69 -4.66
N GLN A 188 20.09 -6.08 -5.11
CA GLN A 188 21.33 -5.92 -4.36
C GLN A 188 21.78 -4.48 -4.13
N ASN A 189 21.19 -3.51 -4.83
CA ASN A 189 21.39 -2.08 -4.55
C ASN A 189 20.70 -1.61 -3.27
N GLY A 190 19.77 -2.42 -2.73
CA GLY A 190 19.10 -2.14 -1.46
C GLY A 190 19.96 -2.47 -0.23
N ILE A 191 19.37 -2.30 0.96
CA ILE A 191 20.01 -2.61 2.24
C ILE A 191 19.96 -4.13 2.46
N HIS A 192 21.12 -4.77 2.54
CA HIS A 192 21.20 -6.21 2.80
C HIS A 192 20.71 -6.53 4.22
N LEU A 193 19.66 -7.31 4.32
CA LEU A 193 19.10 -7.76 5.61
C LEU A 193 19.78 -9.04 6.12
N GLY A 194 20.01 -10.00 5.23
CA GLY A 194 20.62 -11.29 5.53
C GLY A 194 20.16 -12.35 4.54
N GLY A 195 21.02 -13.35 4.26
CA GLY A 195 20.73 -14.36 3.24
C GLY A 195 20.45 -13.72 1.88
N ASN A 196 19.29 -14.04 1.30
CA ASN A 196 18.86 -13.51 0.01
C ASN A 196 17.96 -12.26 0.11
N PHE A 197 17.79 -11.67 1.31
CA PHE A 197 16.80 -10.62 1.54
C PHE A 197 17.42 -9.23 1.59
N TYR A 198 16.76 -8.28 0.94
CA TYR A 198 17.16 -6.88 0.84
C TYR A 198 15.97 -5.95 1.06
N LEU A 199 16.17 -4.88 1.83
CA LEU A 199 15.17 -3.81 1.97
C LEU A 199 15.50 -2.72 0.94
N ARG A 200 14.57 -2.48 0.01
CA ARG A 200 14.75 -1.43 -0.99
C ARG A 200 13.89 -0.21 -0.67
N ARG A 201 14.46 0.98 -0.87
CA ARG A 201 13.73 2.25 -0.75
C ARG A 201 12.72 2.42 -1.87
N PHE A 202 13.07 1.95 -3.09
CA PHE A 202 12.24 2.06 -4.27
C PHE A 202 11.89 0.68 -4.83
N PRO A 203 10.69 0.54 -5.48
CA PRO A 203 10.32 -0.71 -6.09
C PRO A 203 11.28 -1.07 -7.24
N VAL A 204 11.41 -2.35 -7.51
CA VAL A 204 12.21 -2.83 -8.64
C VAL A 204 11.57 -2.44 -9.99
N ALA A 205 12.40 -2.25 -11.01
CA ALA A 205 12.01 -1.67 -12.29
C ALA A 205 10.85 -2.38 -12.98
N TYR A 206 10.80 -3.70 -12.95
CA TYR A 206 9.76 -4.47 -13.63
C TYR A 206 8.36 -4.30 -13.04
N GLN A 207 8.24 -3.78 -11.81
CA GLN A 207 6.97 -3.56 -11.11
C GLN A 207 6.27 -2.24 -11.49
N PHE A 208 6.54 -1.66 -12.63
CA PHE A 208 5.95 -0.35 -13.01
C PHE A 208 6.03 0.66 -11.87
N ARG A 209 7.16 1.12 -11.58
CA ARG A 209 7.68 1.99 -10.51
C ARG A 209 6.79 3.11 -9.96
N GLY A 210 5.49 3.00 -9.91
CA GLY A 210 4.61 4.05 -9.35
C GLY A 210 4.81 4.22 -7.85
N PHE A 211 5.93 4.79 -7.43
CA PHE A 211 6.34 4.88 -6.03
C PHE A 211 5.37 5.69 -5.17
N ASN A 212 4.71 6.72 -5.74
CA ASN A 212 3.77 7.53 -4.96
C ASN A 212 2.61 6.72 -4.38
N ALA A 213 2.09 5.72 -5.10
CA ALA A 213 1.03 4.87 -4.57
C ALA A 213 1.50 4.06 -3.35
N ILE A 214 2.73 3.53 -3.40
CA ILE A 214 3.35 2.78 -2.29
C ILE A 214 3.55 3.71 -1.08
N LEU A 215 4.11 4.89 -1.31
CA LEU A 215 4.33 5.90 -0.28
C LEU A 215 3.02 6.30 0.40
N ILE A 216 2.00 6.58 -0.40
CA ILE A 216 0.65 6.95 0.06
C ILE A 216 0.00 5.80 0.83
N GLY A 217 0.10 4.56 0.35
CA GLY A 217 -0.42 3.37 1.02
C GLY A 217 0.16 3.19 2.42
N LYS A 218 1.49 3.28 2.56
CA LYS A 218 2.17 3.23 3.86
C LYS A 218 1.77 4.40 4.77
N ALA A 219 1.68 5.61 4.23
CA ALA A 219 1.23 6.78 4.99
C ALA A 219 -0.21 6.62 5.51
N LYS A 220 -1.12 6.09 4.69
CA LYS A 220 -2.50 5.77 5.11
C LYS A 220 -2.51 4.74 6.24
N ALA A 221 -1.75 3.64 6.10
CA ALA A 221 -1.63 2.63 7.14
C ALA A 221 -1.07 3.22 8.45
N ALA A 222 -0.04 4.06 8.37
CA ALA A 222 0.55 4.73 9.53
C ALA A 222 -0.44 5.67 10.23
N PHE A 223 -1.26 6.46 9.52
CA PHE A 223 -2.31 7.27 10.10
C PHE A 223 -3.41 6.44 10.78
N ILE A 224 -3.86 5.35 10.13
CA ILE A 224 -4.86 4.43 10.68
C ILE A 224 -4.36 3.85 12.00
N LEU A 225 -3.11 3.40 12.04
CA LEU A 225 -2.50 2.82 13.23
C LEU A 225 -2.20 3.86 14.31
N ALA A 226 -1.80 5.08 13.92
CA ALA A 226 -1.62 6.18 14.86
C ALA A 226 -2.89 6.46 15.66
N ASP A 227 -4.05 6.47 14.98
CA ASP A 227 -5.34 6.65 15.64
C ASP A 227 -5.73 5.42 16.50
N LEU A 228 -5.58 4.20 15.96
CA LEU A 228 -5.95 2.97 16.65
C LEU A 228 -5.13 2.73 17.92
N LEU A 229 -3.82 3.00 17.86
CA LEU A 229 -2.85 2.71 18.92
C LEU A 229 -2.51 3.95 19.77
N ASN A 230 -3.05 5.14 19.44
CA ASN A 230 -2.69 6.41 20.03
C ASN A 230 -1.17 6.68 19.95
N ASP A 231 -0.57 6.42 18.81
CA ASP A 231 0.88 6.54 18.58
C ASP A 231 1.21 7.77 17.72
N LYS A 232 1.73 8.80 18.38
CA LYS A 232 2.13 10.07 17.74
C LYS A 232 3.32 9.89 16.79
N SER A 233 4.18 8.91 17.01
CA SER A 233 5.36 8.70 16.16
C SER A 233 4.96 8.14 14.81
N LEU A 234 3.98 7.24 14.73
CA LEU A 234 3.39 6.78 13.47
C LEU A 234 2.75 7.93 12.68
N ARG A 235 2.11 8.87 13.39
CA ARG A 235 1.56 10.07 12.75
C ARG A 235 2.66 10.94 12.13
N ASN A 236 3.77 11.15 12.83
CA ASN A 236 4.91 11.88 12.30
C ASN A 236 5.51 11.16 11.07
N ILE A 237 5.63 9.84 11.12
CA ILE A 237 6.08 9.03 9.97
C ILE A 237 5.14 9.27 8.77
N ALA A 238 3.83 9.19 8.96
CA ALA A 238 2.86 9.43 7.89
C ALA A 238 2.94 10.85 7.32
N THR A 239 3.08 11.85 8.18
CA THR A 239 3.20 13.26 7.77
C THR A 239 4.45 13.48 6.93
N ARG A 240 5.59 12.89 7.29
CA ARG A 240 6.83 12.98 6.48
C ARG A 240 6.67 12.42 5.07
N GLN A 241 5.85 11.38 4.88
CA GLN A 241 5.58 10.87 3.54
C GLN A 241 4.79 11.89 2.69
N LEU A 242 3.87 12.60 3.30
CA LEU A 242 3.15 13.67 2.61
C LEU A 242 4.04 14.89 2.35
N GLU A 243 4.90 15.27 3.30
CA GLU A 243 5.90 16.34 3.14
C GLU A 243 6.81 16.07 1.94
N TYR A 244 7.21 14.82 1.72
CA TYR A 244 7.98 14.43 0.55
C TYR A 244 7.22 14.72 -0.76
N ILE A 245 5.93 14.44 -0.80
CA ILE A 245 5.09 14.69 -1.98
C ILE A 245 4.94 16.19 -2.25
N VAL A 246 4.82 17.02 -1.23
CA VAL A 246 4.63 18.48 -1.39
C VAL A 246 5.93 19.27 -1.52
N GLY A 247 7.08 18.60 -1.64
CA GLY A 247 8.34 19.25 -2.01
C GLY A 247 9.48 19.13 -1.01
N TYR A 248 9.29 18.52 0.15
CA TYR A 248 10.40 18.19 1.06
C TYR A 248 11.15 16.94 0.58
N ASN A 249 11.72 17.03 -0.61
CA ASN A 249 12.40 15.97 -1.34
C ASN A 249 13.70 16.48 -1.98
N PRO A 250 14.58 15.61 -2.49
CA PRO A 250 15.87 16.00 -3.08
C PRO A 250 15.74 16.90 -4.31
N PHE A 251 14.56 16.99 -4.91
CA PHE A 251 14.30 17.76 -6.12
C PHE A 251 13.85 19.21 -5.82
N ALA A 252 13.55 19.55 -4.56
CA ALA A 252 12.90 20.80 -4.16
C ALA A 252 11.67 21.10 -5.07
N MET A 253 10.85 20.07 -5.31
CA MET A 253 9.76 20.08 -6.28
C MET A 253 8.51 19.47 -5.66
N SER A 254 7.36 20.17 -5.73
CA SER A 254 6.08 19.54 -5.45
C SER A 254 5.81 18.46 -6.50
N ILE A 255 5.44 17.26 -6.07
CA ILE A 255 5.03 16.19 -7.00
C ILE A 255 3.59 16.40 -7.47
N ILE A 256 2.86 17.30 -6.84
CA ILE A 256 1.49 17.67 -7.22
C ILE A 256 1.56 18.69 -8.36
N TYR A 257 0.94 18.38 -9.49
CA TYR A 257 0.94 19.27 -10.65
C TYR A 257 0.25 20.61 -10.35
N GLY A 258 0.92 21.70 -10.70
CA GLY A 258 0.40 23.05 -10.50
C GLY A 258 0.48 23.56 -9.06
N ASP A 259 1.11 22.82 -8.15
CA ASP A 259 1.36 23.25 -6.78
C ASP A 259 2.74 23.88 -6.64
N GLY A 260 2.80 25.06 -6.03
CA GLY A 260 4.06 25.79 -5.83
C GLY A 260 4.70 26.35 -7.12
N TYR A 261 6.00 26.55 -7.06
CA TYR A 261 6.78 27.14 -8.18
C TYR A 261 7.46 26.11 -9.07
N ASN A 262 7.64 24.90 -8.57
CA ASN A 262 8.38 23.85 -9.25
C ASN A 262 7.62 22.53 -9.10
N TYR A 263 7.17 21.99 -10.22
CA TYR A 263 6.42 20.73 -10.30
C TYR A 263 6.72 20.03 -11.64
N PRO A 264 6.64 18.68 -11.72
CA PRO A 264 6.95 17.96 -12.93
C PRO A 264 5.84 18.13 -13.97
N PRO A 265 6.15 18.12 -15.27
CA PRO A 265 5.13 18.00 -16.30
C PRO A 265 4.40 16.67 -16.18
N LEU A 266 3.09 16.66 -16.50
CA LEU A 266 2.30 15.45 -16.52
C LEU A 266 2.41 14.72 -17.86
N TYR A 267 2.26 13.41 -17.84
CA TYR A 267 1.93 12.62 -19.02
C TYR A 267 0.40 12.62 -19.20
N GLY A 268 -0.05 13.47 -20.08
CA GLY A 268 -1.48 13.66 -20.36
C GLY A 268 -1.77 13.50 -21.85
N ALA A 269 -1.79 12.26 -22.35
CA ALA A 269 -2.06 12.02 -23.77
C ALA A 269 -3.44 12.51 -24.21
N TYR A 270 -4.41 12.59 -23.28
CA TYR A 270 -5.80 12.92 -23.59
C TYR A 270 -6.45 13.91 -22.61
N ALA A 271 -5.86 14.16 -21.46
CA ALA A 271 -6.53 14.89 -20.37
C ALA A 271 -6.11 16.36 -20.26
N GLY A 272 -5.05 16.79 -20.95
CA GLY A 272 -4.48 18.12 -20.75
C GLY A 272 -3.94 18.32 -19.34
N ASP A 273 -3.88 19.59 -18.90
CA ASP A 273 -3.37 19.96 -17.59
C ASP A 273 -4.45 19.78 -16.51
N VAL A 274 -4.15 18.96 -15.51
CA VAL A 274 -5.02 18.72 -14.36
C VAL A 274 -4.34 19.23 -13.09
N VAL A 275 -4.59 20.47 -12.72
CA VAL A 275 -4.03 21.07 -11.49
C VAL A 275 -4.52 20.30 -10.27
N GLY A 276 -3.59 19.98 -9.37
CA GLY A 276 -3.84 19.16 -8.19
C GLY A 276 -3.69 17.65 -8.42
N ALA A 277 -3.43 17.22 -9.66
CA ALA A 277 -3.20 15.81 -9.92
C ALA A 277 -1.87 15.32 -9.38
N VAL A 278 -1.86 14.10 -8.86
CA VAL A 278 -0.68 13.41 -8.36
C VAL A 278 -0.32 12.31 -9.35
N PRO A 279 0.87 12.36 -9.97
CA PRO A 279 1.33 11.31 -10.87
C PRO A 279 1.65 10.03 -10.13
N VAL A 280 1.84 8.95 -10.86
CA VAL A 280 2.17 7.62 -10.30
C VAL A 280 3.49 7.63 -9.52
N GLY A 281 4.45 8.47 -9.86
CA GLY A 281 5.60 8.65 -8.99
C GLY A 281 6.91 9.03 -9.65
N ILE A 282 7.93 8.90 -8.85
CA ILE A 282 9.34 9.04 -9.19
C ILE A 282 9.93 7.68 -9.56
N GLU A 283 11.15 7.66 -10.04
CA GLU A 283 11.92 6.45 -10.33
C GLU A 283 13.28 6.45 -9.64
N THR A 284 14.09 5.42 -9.90
CA THR A 284 15.49 5.36 -9.53
C THR A 284 16.37 5.70 -10.72
N PHE A 285 17.60 6.19 -10.46
CA PHE A 285 18.58 6.41 -11.48
C PHE A 285 19.30 5.08 -11.80
N GLU A 286 19.24 4.66 -13.08
CA GLU A 286 19.92 3.44 -13.55
C GLU A 286 19.66 2.18 -12.68
N ASN A 287 18.45 2.05 -12.12
CA ASN A 287 18.05 0.95 -11.23
C ASN A 287 18.83 0.85 -9.90
N ASP A 288 19.49 1.91 -9.48
CA ASP A 288 20.01 2.03 -8.11
C ASP A 288 18.85 2.16 -7.09
N ASP A 289 19.15 2.51 -5.85
CA ASP A 289 18.13 2.71 -4.81
C ASP A 289 18.04 4.19 -4.39
N GLU A 290 18.29 5.11 -5.34
CA GLU A 290 18.24 6.55 -5.15
C GLU A 290 17.13 7.20 -5.98
N PRO A 291 16.45 8.24 -5.44
CA PRO A 291 15.34 8.86 -6.13
C PRO A 291 15.80 9.66 -7.35
N TYR A 292 15.09 9.52 -8.44
CA TYR A 292 15.31 10.25 -9.67
C TYR A 292 14.00 10.82 -10.23
N MET A 293 14.01 12.09 -10.64
CA MET A 293 12.87 12.73 -11.29
C MET A 293 13.27 13.15 -12.72
N PRO A 294 13.03 12.32 -13.72
CA PRO A 294 13.33 12.66 -15.10
C PRO A 294 12.44 13.81 -15.56
N MET A 295 13.03 14.78 -16.28
CA MET A 295 12.25 15.89 -16.87
C MET A 295 11.44 15.44 -18.09
N GLN A 296 11.75 14.30 -18.66
CA GLN A 296 10.99 13.73 -19.78
C GLN A 296 9.57 13.34 -19.36
N VAL A 297 8.61 13.58 -20.25
CA VAL A 297 7.25 13.10 -20.07
C VAL A 297 7.22 11.60 -20.35
N ASN A 298 6.81 10.83 -19.34
CA ASN A 298 6.82 9.37 -19.38
C ASN A 298 5.63 8.82 -18.61
N ALA A 299 4.89 7.87 -19.22
CA ALA A 299 3.73 7.24 -18.61
C ALA A 299 4.08 6.52 -17.30
N THR A 300 5.25 5.90 -17.23
CA THR A 300 5.67 5.09 -16.07
C THR A 300 5.78 5.89 -14.78
N TYR A 301 6.04 7.21 -14.85
CA TYR A 301 6.26 8.06 -13.66
C TYR A 301 5.29 9.22 -13.57
N LYS A 302 4.86 9.77 -14.69
CA LYS A 302 4.11 11.04 -14.76
C LYS A 302 2.66 10.86 -15.21
N GLU A 303 2.21 9.63 -15.40
CA GLU A 303 0.81 9.35 -15.65
C GLU A 303 -0.02 9.71 -14.43
N ILE A 304 -1.17 10.35 -14.70
CA ILE A 304 -2.11 10.73 -13.64
C ILE A 304 -3.03 9.55 -13.34
N TRP A 305 -3.09 9.21 -12.06
CA TRP A 305 -4.01 8.19 -11.57
C TRP A 305 -4.92 8.77 -10.49
N THR A 306 -6.21 8.49 -10.58
CA THR A 306 -7.19 8.85 -9.54
C THR A 306 -6.82 8.24 -8.19
N HIS A 307 -6.23 7.06 -8.17
CA HIS A 307 -5.76 6.37 -6.99
C HIS A 307 -4.75 7.22 -6.19
N SER A 308 -3.66 7.67 -6.80
CA SER A 308 -2.66 8.52 -6.14
C SER A 308 -3.26 9.85 -5.69
N THR A 309 -4.05 10.51 -6.55
CA THR A 309 -4.69 11.78 -6.22
C THR A 309 -5.68 11.66 -5.06
N ALA A 310 -6.56 10.66 -5.08
CA ALA A 310 -7.51 10.39 -4.00
C ALA A 310 -6.80 10.03 -2.68
N GLY A 311 -5.70 9.29 -2.77
CA GLY A 311 -4.88 8.95 -1.60
C GLY A 311 -4.28 10.18 -0.92
N VAL A 312 -3.71 11.12 -1.68
CA VAL A 312 -3.21 12.40 -1.13
C VAL A 312 -4.33 13.24 -0.55
N MET A 313 -5.48 13.31 -1.21
CA MET A 313 -6.66 14.01 -0.66
C MET A 313 -7.10 13.40 0.68
N TRP A 314 -7.08 12.09 0.80
CA TRP A 314 -7.41 11.40 2.05
C TRP A 314 -6.41 11.76 3.17
N LEU A 315 -5.10 11.77 2.88
CA LEU A 315 -4.05 12.13 3.83
C LEU A 315 -4.20 13.59 4.31
N LEU A 316 -4.42 14.53 3.39
CA LEU A 316 -4.68 15.94 3.70
C LEU A 316 -5.92 16.10 4.60
N ALA A 317 -7.02 15.41 4.26
CA ALA A 317 -8.24 15.45 5.07
C ALA A 317 -8.02 14.95 6.50
N ARG A 318 -7.12 14.00 6.71
CA ARG A 318 -6.74 13.51 8.05
C ARG A 318 -5.95 14.55 8.83
N LEU A 319 -5.00 15.23 8.22
CA LEU A 319 -4.24 16.30 8.87
C LEU A 319 -5.14 17.47 9.29
N PHE A 320 -6.00 17.97 8.41
CA PHE A 320 -6.87 19.11 8.69
C PHE A 320 -7.99 18.82 9.69
N LYS A 321 -8.36 17.57 9.93
CA LYS A 321 -9.38 17.22 10.92
C LYS A 321 -8.93 17.50 12.36
N GLU A 322 -7.66 17.58 12.60
CA GLU A 322 -7.05 17.69 13.93
C GLU A 322 -6.73 19.13 14.36
N GLU A 323 -6.74 20.05 13.42
CA GLU A 323 -6.56 21.48 13.71
C GLU A 323 -7.84 22.15 14.22
N LYS A 324 -8.93 21.40 14.37
CA LYS A 324 -10.23 21.84 14.90
C LYS A 324 -10.54 21.22 16.26
#